data_a6633f9509b64bc87dbb0c03121f1e1d
#
_entry.id   a6633f9509b64bc87dbb0c03121f1e1d
#
_cell.length_a   1.000
_cell.length_b   1.000
_cell.length_c   1.000
_cell.angle_alpha   90.00
_cell.angle_beta   90.00
_cell.angle_gamma   90.00
#
_symmetry.space_group_name_H-M   'P 1'
#
loop_
_entity.id
_entity.type
_entity.pdbx_description
1 polymer ?
#
loop_
_entity_poly.entity_id
_entity_poly.type
_entity_poly.pdbx_seq_one_letter_code
_entity_poly.pdbx_strand_id
1 'polypeptide(L)'
;MKIKIILLFLFIPLIGRDIYFTRSGEVSFFSSTPIYDIQAVNNQMTCVLDMNTGNVSFRIPILGFNFPNGLMQEHFNENYMESDIYPNATFKGKIDECDKLNLSDRPQEVTLSGIMTIH
;
A
#
# COMPACT_ATOMS: atom_id res chain seq x y z
N MET A 1 5.21 -14.46 1.12
CA MET A 1 4.04 -13.57 1.26
C MET A 1 3.92 -12.73 0.02
N LYS A 2 2.81 -12.83 -0.69
CA LYS A 2 2.55 -11.96 -1.83
C LYS A 2 1.77 -10.74 -1.36
N ILE A 3 2.33 -9.55 -1.56
CA ILE A 3 1.65 -8.29 -1.30
C ILE A 3 1.10 -7.78 -2.63
N LYS A 4 -0.23 -7.75 -2.76
CA LYS A 4 -0.90 -7.10 -3.88
C LYS A 4 -1.27 -5.69 -3.47
N ILE A 5 -0.68 -4.71 -4.14
CA ILE A 5 -1.04 -3.31 -3.96
C ILE A 5 -1.89 -2.91 -5.16
N ILE A 6 -3.18 -2.72 -4.91
CA ILE A 6 -4.09 -2.18 -5.92
C ILE A 6 -4.18 -0.69 -5.65
N LEU A 7 -3.51 0.09 -6.48
CA LEU A 7 -3.59 1.54 -6.43
C LEU A 7 -4.82 2.00 -7.23
N LEU A 8 -5.94 2.17 -6.53
CA LEU A 8 -7.11 2.81 -7.08
C LEU A 8 -6.94 4.32 -6.90
N PHE A 9 -6.54 4.99 -7.97
CA PHE A 9 -6.22 6.40 -7.95
C PHE A 9 -7.46 7.27 -8.19
N LEU A 10 -7.98 7.87 -7.12
CA LEU A 10 -8.66 9.14 -7.22
C LEU A 10 -7.61 10.23 -7.00
N PHE A 11 -6.90 10.59 -8.05
CA PHE A 11 -5.87 11.62 -7.98
C PHE A 11 -6.49 13.02 -7.99
N ILE A 12 -6.14 13.81 -6.97
CA ILE A 12 -6.27 15.25 -7.01
C ILE A 12 -4.90 15.78 -7.45
N PRO A 13 -4.75 16.30 -8.68
CA PRO A 13 -3.48 16.89 -9.08
C PRO A 13 -3.19 18.11 -8.23
N LEU A 14 -1.98 18.21 -7.69
CA LEU A 14 -1.49 19.43 -7.10
C LEU A 14 -1.18 20.41 -8.22
N ILE A 15 -1.75 21.62 -8.13
CA ILE A 15 -1.69 22.67 -9.17
C ILE A 15 -0.24 22.92 -9.63
N GLY A 16 0.03 22.73 -10.93
CA GLY A 16 1.28 23.07 -11.58
C GLY A 16 2.43 22.07 -11.41
N ARG A 17 2.16 20.87 -10.86
CA ARG A 17 3.16 19.78 -10.70
C ARG A 17 2.56 18.44 -11.05
N ASP A 18 3.36 17.53 -11.60
CA ASP A 18 2.96 16.15 -11.89
C ASP A 18 3.03 15.27 -10.64
N ILE A 19 2.55 15.78 -9.52
CA ILE A 19 2.48 15.08 -8.24
C ILE A 19 1.02 14.71 -7.97
N TYR A 20 0.80 13.45 -7.67
CA TYR A 20 -0.52 12.90 -7.40
C TYR A 20 -0.52 12.25 -6.01
N PHE A 21 -1.66 12.30 -5.32
CA PHE A 21 -1.77 11.65 -4.03
C PHE A 21 -3.16 11.05 -3.81
N THR A 22 -3.24 10.09 -2.91
CA THR A 22 -4.50 9.56 -2.38
C THR A 22 -4.37 9.33 -0.88
N ARG A 23 -5.48 9.40 -0.15
CA ARG A 23 -5.58 9.04 1.27
C ARG A 23 -6.42 7.80 1.50
N SER A 24 -6.94 7.22 0.44
CA SER A 24 -7.85 6.07 0.47
C SER A 24 -7.35 4.94 -0.43
N GLY A 25 -6.04 4.79 -0.54
CA GLY A 25 -5.45 3.69 -1.29
C GLY A 25 -5.75 2.34 -0.65
N GLU A 26 -5.92 1.32 -1.47
CA GLU A 26 -6.15 -0.04 -1.01
C GLU A 26 -4.87 -0.85 -1.07
N VAL A 27 -4.55 -1.52 0.05
CA VAL A 27 -3.48 -2.49 0.16
C VAL A 27 -4.05 -3.80 0.63
N SER A 28 -3.70 -4.88 -0.02
CA SER A 28 -4.06 -6.22 0.43
C SER A 28 -2.83 -7.12 0.45
N PHE A 29 -2.83 -8.08 1.36
CA PHE A 29 -1.84 -9.14 1.33
C PHE A 29 -2.49 -10.50 1.53
N PHE A 30 -1.80 -11.51 1.01
CA PHE A 30 -2.21 -12.89 1.12
C PHE A 30 -0.99 -13.74 1.47
N SER A 31 -1.14 -14.59 2.47
CA SER A 31 -0.12 -15.58 2.85
C SER A 31 -0.77 -16.94 2.97
N SER A 32 -0.25 -17.91 2.24
CA SER A 32 -0.71 -19.30 2.31
C SER A 32 0.21 -20.10 3.20
N THR A 33 -0.37 -20.79 4.19
CA THR A 33 0.34 -21.75 5.03
C THR A 33 -0.29 -23.12 4.89
N PRO A 34 0.41 -24.21 5.30
CA PRO A 34 -0.19 -25.55 5.24
C PRO A 34 -1.45 -25.73 6.11
N ILE A 35 -1.68 -24.84 7.07
CA ILE A 35 -2.77 -24.96 8.03
C ILE A 35 -3.94 -24.05 7.65
N TYR A 36 -3.66 -22.80 7.23
CA TYR A 36 -4.69 -21.81 6.88
C TYR A 36 -4.09 -20.69 6.05
N ASP A 37 -4.95 -19.98 5.33
CA ASP A 37 -4.58 -18.80 4.57
C ASP A 37 -4.82 -17.55 5.40
N ILE A 38 -3.90 -16.58 5.28
CA ILE A 38 -4.00 -15.28 5.91
C ILE A 38 -4.26 -14.24 4.82
N GLN A 39 -5.36 -13.52 4.94
CA GLN A 39 -5.73 -12.46 4.01
C GLN A 39 -6.20 -11.24 4.77
N ALA A 40 -5.75 -10.07 4.34
CA ALA A 40 -6.17 -8.81 4.92
C ALA A 40 -6.21 -7.70 3.87
N VAL A 41 -7.10 -6.75 4.09
CA VAL A 41 -7.29 -5.58 3.21
C VAL A 41 -7.27 -4.32 4.05
N ASN A 42 -6.57 -3.30 3.55
CA ASN A 42 -6.47 -1.98 4.17
C ASN A 42 -6.84 -0.92 3.14
N ASN A 43 -7.81 -0.07 3.44
CA ASN A 43 -8.29 1.00 2.57
C ASN A 43 -7.85 2.40 3.03
N GLN A 44 -6.87 2.49 3.91
CA GLN A 44 -6.43 3.74 4.52
C GLN A 44 -5.00 4.12 4.14
N MET A 45 -4.47 3.56 3.07
CA MET A 45 -3.12 3.87 2.60
C MET A 45 -3.07 5.29 2.04
N THR A 46 -2.09 6.06 2.50
CA THR A 46 -1.73 7.33 1.87
C THR A 46 -0.60 7.08 0.89
N CYS A 47 -0.75 7.54 -0.34
CA CYS A 47 0.25 7.38 -1.38
C CYS A 47 0.51 8.70 -2.08
N VAL A 48 1.78 8.98 -2.37
CA VAL A 48 2.22 10.14 -3.15
C VAL A 48 3.07 9.63 -4.32
N LEU A 49 2.74 10.10 -5.51
CA LEU A 49 3.41 9.73 -6.75
C LEU A 49 3.91 10.99 -7.47
N ASP A 50 5.20 11.04 -7.77
CA ASP A 50 5.80 12.07 -8.62
C ASP A 50 6.04 11.49 -10.02
N MET A 51 5.24 11.92 -10.99
CA MET A 51 5.33 11.43 -12.37
C MET A 51 6.56 11.92 -13.12
N ASN A 52 7.20 13.01 -12.67
CA ASN A 52 8.43 13.50 -13.30
C ASN A 52 9.62 12.60 -13.01
N THR A 53 9.68 12.04 -11.83
CA THR A 53 10.80 11.21 -11.37
C THR A 53 10.47 9.74 -11.26
N GLY A 54 9.18 9.40 -11.19
CA GLY A 54 8.70 8.07 -10.86
C GLY A 54 8.77 7.75 -9.38
N ASN A 55 9.17 8.69 -8.53
CA ASN A 55 9.24 8.48 -7.09
C ASN A 55 7.85 8.23 -6.52
N VAL A 56 7.73 7.20 -5.69
CA VAL A 56 6.51 6.84 -5.00
C VAL A 56 6.79 6.60 -3.52
N SER A 57 5.92 7.10 -2.68
CA SER A 57 5.94 6.77 -1.26
C SER A 57 4.55 6.50 -0.77
N PHE A 58 4.40 5.54 0.15
CA PHE A 58 3.12 5.34 0.80
C PHE A 58 3.28 4.96 2.26
N ARG A 59 2.23 5.22 3.02
CA ARG A 59 2.12 4.91 4.43
C ARG A 59 0.84 4.13 4.67
N ILE A 60 0.97 3.05 5.41
CA ILE A 60 -0.14 2.14 5.71
C ILE A 60 -0.32 2.11 7.21
N PRO A 61 -1.44 2.61 7.75
CA PRO A 61 -1.73 2.43 9.17
C PRO A 61 -2.02 0.96 9.45
N ILE A 62 -1.27 0.35 10.37
CA ILE A 62 -1.36 -1.08 10.64
C ILE A 62 -2.74 -1.47 11.16
N LEU A 63 -3.33 -0.66 12.03
CA LEU A 63 -4.67 -0.90 12.56
C LEU A 63 -5.77 -0.86 11.50
N GLY A 64 -5.47 -0.33 10.31
CA GLY A 64 -6.42 -0.28 9.19
C GLY A 64 -6.59 -1.60 8.44
N PHE A 65 -5.79 -2.62 8.71
CA PHE A 65 -5.97 -3.93 8.10
C PHE A 65 -7.20 -4.64 8.67
N ASN A 66 -8.08 -5.07 7.77
CA ASN A 66 -9.28 -5.82 8.11
C ASN A 66 -9.10 -7.28 7.73
N PHE A 67 -9.33 -8.15 8.70
CA PHE A 67 -9.25 -9.59 8.53
C PHE A 67 -10.66 -10.18 8.58
N PRO A 68 -10.93 -11.30 7.87
CA PRO A 68 -12.20 -12.02 8.00
C PRO A 68 -12.44 -12.56 9.42
N ASN A 69 -11.39 -12.79 10.19
CA ASN A 69 -11.43 -13.36 11.51
C ASN A 69 -10.88 -12.37 12.55
N GLY A 70 -11.71 -12.01 13.54
CA GLY A 70 -11.34 -11.01 14.55
C GLY A 70 -10.17 -11.43 15.45
N LEU A 71 -10.04 -12.72 15.76
CA LEU A 71 -8.92 -13.23 16.54
C LEU A 71 -7.59 -13.10 15.79
N MET A 72 -7.60 -13.38 14.50
CA MET A 72 -6.44 -13.21 13.62
C MET A 72 -6.05 -11.73 13.54
N GLN A 73 -7.02 -10.84 13.44
CA GLN A 73 -6.80 -9.40 13.42
C GLN A 73 -6.12 -8.92 14.71
N GLU A 74 -6.60 -9.40 15.85
CA GLU A 74 -6.00 -9.08 17.16
C GLU A 74 -4.56 -9.58 17.26
N HIS A 75 -4.31 -10.84 16.90
CA HIS A 75 -2.96 -11.40 16.90
C HIS A 75 -2.02 -10.65 15.94
N PHE A 76 -2.50 -10.27 14.76
CA PHE A 76 -1.71 -9.50 13.80
C PHE A 76 -1.30 -8.16 14.42
N ASN A 77 -2.25 -7.43 14.98
CA ASN A 77 -2.00 -6.09 15.52
C ASN A 77 -1.12 -6.12 16.78
N GLU A 78 -1.37 -7.05 17.70
CA GLU A 78 -0.74 -7.06 19.01
C GLU A 78 0.56 -7.85 19.04
N ASN A 79 0.58 -9.04 18.42
CA ASN A 79 1.69 -9.97 18.58
C ASN A 79 2.71 -9.92 17.43
N TYR A 80 2.25 -9.70 16.21
CA TYR A 80 3.13 -9.69 15.03
C TYR A 80 3.63 -8.30 14.70
N MET A 81 2.74 -7.32 14.64
CA MET A 81 3.08 -5.98 14.18
C MET A 81 3.35 -5.01 15.32
N GLU A 82 2.90 -5.33 16.53
CA GLU A 82 3.03 -4.44 17.69
C GLU A 82 2.58 -3.01 17.34
N SER A 83 1.35 -2.88 16.86
CA SER A 83 0.82 -1.65 16.27
C SER A 83 0.74 -0.47 17.24
N ASP A 84 0.79 -0.70 18.52
CA ASP A 84 0.90 0.33 19.55
C ASP A 84 2.28 0.99 19.58
N ILE A 85 3.33 0.25 19.19
CA ILE A 85 4.72 0.74 19.12
C ILE A 85 5.06 1.16 17.69
N TYR A 86 4.64 0.39 16.69
CA TYR A 86 4.92 0.61 15.27
C TYR A 86 3.61 0.78 14.51
N PRO A 87 2.98 1.97 14.58
CA PRO A 87 1.62 2.17 14.06
C PRO A 87 1.50 2.18 12.55
N ASN A 88 2.60 2.40 11.82
CA ASN A 88 2.58 2.54 10.37
C ASN A 88 3.65 1.69 9.70
N ALA A 89 3.31 1.12 8.53
CA ALA A 89 4.28 0.66 7.56
C ALA A 89 4.50 1.75 6.51
N THR A 90 5.70 1.87 5.99
CA THR A 90 6.05 2.85 4.97
C THR A 90 6.80 2.21 3.82
N PHE A 91 6.62 2.77 2.62
CA PHE A 91 7.37 2.39 1.44
C PHE A 91 7.93 3.64 0.77
N LYS A 92 9.17 3.55 0.31
CA LYS A 92 9.81 4.57 -0.53
C LYS A 92 10.53 3.89 -1.68
N GLY A 93 10.20 4.30 -2.90
CA GLY A 93 10.79 3.71 -4.07
C GLY A 93 10.41 4.41 -5.35
N LYS A 94 10.44 3.67 -6.44
CA LYS A 94 10.13 4.18 -7.78
C LYS A 94 9.22 3.21 -8.52
N ILE A 95 8.41 3.77 -9.41
CA ILE A 95 7.70 3.01 -10.43
C ILE A 95 8.70 2.65 -11.52
N ASP A 96 8.81 1.37 -11.83
CA ASP A 96 9.60 0.90 -12.95
C ASP A 96 8.90 1.32 -14.26
N GLU A 97 9.68 1.81 -15.24
CA GLU A 97 9.17 2.26 -16.53
C GLU A 97 8.10 3.35 -16.42
N CYS A 98 8.29 4.31 -15.54
CA CYS A 98 7.35 5.42 -15.31
C CYS A 98 7.04 6.22 -16.58
N ASP A 99 7.99 6.34 -17.50
CA ASP A 99 7.84 7.01 -18.79
C ASP A 99 6.80 6.35 -19.71
N LYS A 100 6.53 5.06 -19.50
CA LYS A 100 5.52 4.30 -20.26
C LYS A 100 4.15 4.34 -19.61
N LEU A 101 4.03 4.90 -18.41
CA LEU A 101 2.79 4.97 -17.69
C LEU A 101 1.91 6.08 -18.24
N ASN A 102 0.69 5.72 -18.63
CA ASN A 102 -0.31 6.68 -19.07
C ASN A 102 -1.40 6.80 -18.00
N LEU A 103 -1.51 7.98 -17.39
CA LEU A 103 -2.56 8.25 -16.41
C LEU A 103 -3.91 8.32 -17.13
N SER A 104 -4.73 7.33 -16.89
CA SER A 104 -6.08 7.23 -17.42
C SER A 104 -7.03 6.81 -16.31
N ASP A 105 -8.34 6.86 -16.58
CA ASP A 105 -9.36 6.40 -15.63
C ASP A 105 -9.38 4.88 -15.47
N ARG A 106 -8.48 4.16 -16.14
CA ARG A 106 -8.40 2.70 -16.11
C ARG A 106 -7.30 2.24 -15.17
N PRO A 107 -7.55 1.19 -14.37
CA PRO A 107 -6.51 0.57 -13.57
C PRO A 107 -5.36 0.06 -14.46
N GLN A 108 -4.14 0.29 -14.00
CA GLN A 108 -2.92 -0.18 -14.65
C GLN A 108 -2.07 -0.92 -13.62
N GLU A 109 -1.46 -2.02 -14.05
CA GLU A 109 -0.46 -2.69 -13.23
C GLU A 109 0.89 -2.04 -13.44
N VAL A 110 1.57 -1.73 -12.33
CA VAL A 110 2.93 -1.22 -12.35
C VAL A 110 3.78 -2.00 -11.35
N THR A 111 5.08 -2.05 -11.61
CA THR A 111 6.03 -2.63 -10.68
C THR A 111 6.72 -1.52 -9.91
N LEU A 112 6.77 -1.68 -8.60
CA LEU A 112 7.45 -0.77 -7.70
C LEU A 112 8.71 -1.42 -7.15
N SER A 113 9.81 -0.68 -7.14
CA SER A 113 11.07 -1.11 -6.55
C SER A 113 11.49 -0.12 -5.47
N GLY A 114 11.79 -0.60 -4.27
CA GLY A 114 12.14 0.29 -3.18
C GLY A 114 12.27 -0.43 -1.84
N ILE A 115 12.17 0.34 -0.78
CA ILE A 115 12.34 -0.11 0.60
C ILE A 115 11.03 -0.04 1.35
N MET A 116 10.62 -1.18 1.88
CA MET A 116 9.46 -1.31 2.77
C MET A 116 9.95 -1.39 4.22
N THR A 117 9.42 -0.53 5.07
CA THR A 117 9.67 -0.54 6.50
C THR A 117 8.38 -0.92 7.22
N ILE A 118 8.36 -2.08 7.86
CA ILE A 118 7.16 -2.63 8.49
C ILE A 118 7.23 -2.55 10.01
N HIS A 119 8.44 -2.75 10.58
CA HIS A 119 8.59 -2.93 12.03
C HIS A 119 9.87 -2.27 12.55
#